data_8c300524bc11ce0998209c185611a3f4
#
_entry.id   8c300524bc11ce0998209c185611a3f4
#
_cell.length_a   1.000
_cell.length_b   1.000
_cell.length_c   1.000
_cell.angle_alpha   90.00
_cell.angle_beta   90.00
_cell.angle_gamma   90.00
#
_symmetry.space_group_name_H-M   'P 1'
#
loop_
_entity.id
_entity.type
_entity.pdbx_description
1 polymer ?
#
loop_
_entity_poly.entity_id
_entity_poly.type
_entity_poly.pdbx_seq_one_letter_code
_entity_poly.pdbx_strand_id
1 'polypeptide(L)'
;MTKLKLTLIFATVAISAAIALFIHQNAKVKMRENETALRQQESQLNQLLAEQQRLSNQVAEAENATNSQLSELTKLRNKAQALQEQTNKLGIQVKSNRQLRASQRAVAAEPRPPEYYKELFRIAGAKPTDGRNLSTAFLMYTLDHQGRFPSSLDQVAKELAELPLSGTNKFEIIYHGSLDELKGIPRGSVAVIRERQPWIAPSGKQARVYGMANGVSEVIESDDDFKAWEAEHVISSTPVRQ
;
A
#
# COMPACT_ATOMS: atom_id res chain seq x y z
N MET A 1 -67.47 -102.98 -6.78
CA MET A 1 -67.13 -102.01 -5.71
C MET A 1 -65.72 -101.43 -5.80
N THR A 2 -64.78 -101.95 -6.57
CA THR A 2 -63.37 -101.50 -6.64
C THR A 2 -63.09 -100.25 -7.44
N LYS A 3 -63.86 -99.97 -8.55
CA LYS A 3 -63.63 -98.80 -9.42
C LYS A 3 -64.04 -97.47 -8.69
N LEU A 4 -65.03 -97.45 -7.83
CA LEU A 4 -65.50 -96.27 -7.12
C LEU A 4 -64.51 -95.86 -6.03
N LYS A 5 -63.87 -96.80 -5.36
CA LYS A 5 -62.82 -96.50 -4.37
C LYS A 5 -61.51 -95.93 -5.01
N LEU A 6 -61.16 -96.38 -6.19
CA LEU A 6 -60.01 -95.93 -6.92
C LEU A 6 -60.15 -94.47 -7.41
N THR A 7 -61.37 -94.12 -7.92
CA THR A 7 -61.68 -92.74 -8.34
C THR A 7 -61.69 -91.77 -7.17
N LEU A 8 -62.10 -92.16 -6.00
CA LEU A 8 -62.16 -91.35 -4.81
C LEU A 8 -60.70 -91.05 -4.32
N ILE A 9 -59.84 -92.07 -4.37
CA ILE A 9 -58.39 -91.87 -4.01
C ILE A 9 -57.71 -90.94 -5.01
N PHE A 10 -57.94 -91.06 -6.31
CA PHE A 10 -57.34 -90.11 -7.29
C PHE A 10 -57.86 -88.67 -7.13
N ALA A 11 -59.12 -88.51 -6.79
CA ALA A 11 -59.72 -87.19 -6.53
C ALA A 11 -59.09 -86.52 -5.29
N THR A 12 -58.91 -87.31 -4.20
CA THR A 12 -58.23 -86.72 -3.00
C THR A 12 -56.77 -86.36 -3.22
N VAL A 13 -56.03 -87.16 -3.97
CA VAL A 13 -54.61 -86.85 -4.34
C VAL A 13 -54.56 -85.62 -5.27
N ALA A 14 -55.49 -85.53 -6.24
CA ALA A 14 -55.53 -84.37 -7.12
C ALA A 14 -55.87 -83.07 -6.37
N ILE A 15 -56.80 -83.12 -5.42
CA ILE A 15 -57.18 -81.96 -4.59
C ILE A 15 -55.98 -81.56 -3.67
N SER A 16 -55.32 -82.54 -3.05
CA SER A 16 -54.12 -82.23 -2.20
C SER A 16 -52.98 -81.66 -2.98
N ALA A 17 -52.70 -82.13 -4.22
CA ALA A 17 -51.70 -81.57 -5.10
C ALA A 17 -52.09 -80.16 -5.55
N ALA A 18 -53.33 -79.87 -5.85
CA ALA A 18 -53.81 -78.55 -6.19
C ALA A 18 -53.69 -77.56 -5.02
N ILE A 19 -54.01 -77.99 -3.81
CA ILE A 19 -53.84 -77.19 -2.59
C ILE A 19 -52.31 -76.91 -2.35
N ALA A 20 -51.47 -77.90 -2.50
CA ALA A 20 -50.01 -77.74 -2.33
C ALA A 20 -49.44 -76.75 -3.36
N LEU A 21 -49.84 -76.82 -4.63
CA LEU A 21 -49.46 -75.89 -5.68
C LEU A 21 -49.96 -74.48 -5.39
N PHE A 22 -51.20 -74.34 -4.93
CA PHE A 22 -51.77 -73.04 -4.56
C PHE A 22 -51.00 -72.38 -3.38
N ILE A 23 -50.69 -73.13 -2.33
CA ILE A 23 -49.93 -72.70 -1.20
C ILE A 23 -48.46 -72.26 -1.68
N HIS A 24 -47.89 -73.11 -2.55
CA HIS A 24 -46.52 -72.78 -3.08
C HIS A 24 -46.53 -71.55 -3.97
N GLN A 25 -47.53 -71.35 -4.82
CA GLN A 25 -47.68 -70.13 -5.60
C GLN A 25 -47.90 -68.88 -4.73
N ASN A 26 -48.80 -68.98 -3.74
CA ASN A 26 -49.05 -67.89 -2.79
C ASN A 26 -47.81 -67.55 -1.96
N ALA A 27 -47.02 -68.53 -1.54
CA ALA A 27 -45.77 -68.33 -0.85
C ALA A 27 -44.74 -67.60 -1.77
N LYS A 28 -44.64 -68.00 -3.06
CA LYS A 28 -43.80 -67.32 -4.04
C LYS A 28 -44.22 -65.86 -4.30
N VAL A 29 -45.51 -65.58 -4.39
CA VAL A 29 -46.02 -64.19 -4.57
C VAL A 29 -45.66 -63.35 -3.36
N LYS A 30 -45.93 -63.84 -2.12
CA LYS A 30 -45.56 -63.15 -0.89
C LYS A 30 -44.05 -62.94 -0.74
N MET A 31 -43.18 -63.89 -1.14
CA MET A 31 -41.74 -63.71 -1.15
C MET A 31 -41.31 -62.61 -2.12
N ARG A 32 -41.93 -62.59 -3.33
CA ARG A 32 -41.64 -61.49 -4.31
C ARG A 32 -42.10 -60.13 -3.82
N GLU A 33 -43.29 -60.04 -3.20
CA GLU A 33 -43.81 -58.80 -2.60
C GLU A 33 -42.87 -58.30 -1.46
N ASN A 34 -42.40 -59.20 -0.60
CA ASN A 34 -41.45 -58.84 0.44
C ASN A 34 -40.10 -58.46 -0.11
N GLU A 35 -39.65 -59.15 -1.15
CA GLU A 35 -38.37 -58.79 -1.82
C GLU A 35 -38.43 -57.42 -2.50
N THR A 36 -39.59 -57.10 -3.14
CA THR A 36 -39.78 -55.75 -3.73
C THR A 36 -39.90 -54.68 -2.66
N ALA A 37 -40.56 -54.93 -1.56
CA ALA A 37 -40.66 -54.01 -0.42
C ALA A 37 -39.29 -53.77 0.23
N LEU A 38 -38.46 -54.82 0.42
CA LEU A 38 -37.10 -54.71 0.90
C LEU A 38 -36.22 -53.87 -0.03
N ARG A 39 -36.26 -54.11 -1.35
CA ARG A 39 -35.53 -53.32 -2.32
C ARG A 39 -35.96 -51.85 -2.32
N GLN A 40 -37.24 -51.58 -2.14
CA GLN A 40 -37.75 -50.22 -2.03
C GLN A 40 -37.25 -49.53 -0.76
N GLN A 41 -37.25 -50.22 0.37
CA GLN A 41 -36.69 -49.71 1.63
C GLN A 41 -35.18 -49.46 1.52
N GLU A 42 -34.43 -50.36 0.89
CA GLU A 42 -32.99 -50.22 0.65
C GLU A 42 -32.70 -49.00 -0.26
N SER A 43 -33.50 -48.78 -1.31
CA SER A 43 -33.41 -47.61 -2.17
C SER A 43 -33.70 -46.30 -1.40
N GLN A 44 -34.76 -46.30 -0.55
CA GLN A 44 -35.06 -45.13 0.29
C GLN A 44 -33.93 -44.84 1.30
N LEU A 45 -33.38 -45.88 1.91
CA LEU A 45 -32.26 -45.75 2.85
C LEU A 45 -31.01 -45.16 2.18
N ASN A 46 -30.69 -45.62 0.98
CA ASN A 46 -29.59 -45.10 0.19
C ASN A 46 -29.82 -43.64 -0.22
N GLN A 47 -31.05 -43.26 -0.58
CA GLN A 47 -31.39 -41.87 -0.86
C GLN A 47 -31.24 -40.97 0.36
N LEU A 48 -31.71 -41.40 1.53
CA LEU A 48 -31.58 -40.67 2.78
C LEU A 48 -30.09 -40.51 3.21
N LEU A 49 -29.27 -41.55 3.03
CA LEU A 49 -27.83 -41.47 3.28
C LEU A 49 -27.15 -40.46 2.35
N ALA A 50 -27.49 -40.46 1.07
CA ALA A 50 -26.97 -39.51 0.11
C ALA A 50 -27.38 -38.05 0.44
N GLU A 51 -28.62 -37.85 0.86
CA GLU A 51 -29.12 -36.55 1.29
C GLU A 51 -28.45 -36.07 2.58
N GLN A 52 -28.28 -36.95 3.55
CA GLN A 52 -27.53 -36.66 4.78
C GLN A 52 -26.08 -36.23 4.47
N GLN A 53 -25.39 -36.95 3.59
CA GLN A 53 -24.05 -36.62 3.17
C GLN A 53 -23.98 -35.24 2.50
N ARG A 54 -24.97 -34.95 1.61
CA ARG A 54 -25.08 -33.65 0.95
C ARG A 54 -25.30 -32.51 1.94
N LEU A 55 -26.23 -32.69 2.88
CA LEU A 55 -26.47 -31.67 3.92
C LEU A 55 -25.25 -31.46 4.83
N SER A 56 -24.58 -32.54 5.21
CA SER A 56 -23.35 -32.43 5.99
C SER A 56 -22.26 -31.63 5.28
N ASN A 57 -22.07 -31.85 3.98
CA ASN A 57 -21.14 -31.06 3.18
C ASN A 57 -21.54 -29.59 3.09
N GLN A 58 -22.84 -29.32 2.89
CA GLN A 58 -23.32 -27.91 2.86
C GLN A 58 -23.13 -27.20 4.20
N VAL A 59 -23.33 -27.87 5.31
CA VAL A 59 -23.05 -27.30 6.65
C VAL A 59 -21.58 -27.00 6.81
N ALA A 60 -20.68 -27.92 6.42
CA ALA A 60 -19.26 -27.71 6.49
C ALA A 60 -18.78 -26.53 5.62
N GLU A 61 -19.33 -26.39 4.41
CA GLU A 61 -19.06 -25.24 3.54
C GLU A 61 -19.55 -23.91 4.14
N ALA A 62 -20.75 -23.90 4.72
CA ALA A 62 -21.30 -22.72 5.38
C ALA A 62 -20.50 -22.31 6.62
N GLU A 63 -20.05 -23.27 7.42
CA GLU A 63 -19.18 -23.01 8.56
C GLU A 63 -17.83 -22.43 8.14
N ASN A 64 -17.20 -22.97 7.10
CA ASN A 64 -15.95 -22.47 6.56
C ASN A 64 -16.09 -21.03 6.01
N ALA A 65 -17.17 -20.75 5.28
CA ALA A 65 -17.48 -19.41 4.79
C ALA A 65 -17.67 -18.41 5.94
N THR A 66 -18.41 -18.81 6.99
CA THR A 66 -18.65 -17.98 8.18
C THR A 66 -17.33 -17.68 8.91
N ASN A 67 -16.48 -18.69 9.11
CA ASN A 67 -15.17 -18.51 9.76
C ASN A 67 -14.24 -17.60 8.97
N SER A 68 -14.26 -17.71 7.64
CA SER A 68 -13.51 -16.80 6.76
C SER A 68 -13.97 -15.35 6.91
N GLN A 69 -15.29 -15.11 6.86
CA GLN A 69 -15.86 -13.76 7.05
C GLN A 69 -15.54 -13.19 8.43
N LEU A 70 -15.58 -14.00 9.48
CA LEU A 70 -15.22 -13.57 10.84
C LEU A 70 -13.73 -13.15 10.93
N SER A 71 -12.86 -13.88 10.26
CA SER A 71 -11.44 -13.56 10.16
C SER A 71 -11.22 -12.23 9.45
N GLU A 72 -11.91 -11.98 8.34
CA GLU A 72 -11.83 -10.71 7.60
C GLU A 72 -12.35 -9.53 8.42
N LEU A 73 -13.48 -9.70 9.10
CA LEU A 73 -14.03 -8.68 10.00
C LEU A 73 -13.04 -8.32 11.10
N THR A 74 -12.37 -9.31 11.67
CA THR A 74 -11.36 -9.09 12.71
C THR A 74 -10.16 -8.30 12.15
N LYS A 75 -9.68 -8.65 10.95
CA LYS A 75 -8.60 -7.90 10.27
C LYS A 75 -8.99 -6.45 9.98
N LEU A 76 -10.22 -6.23 9.47
CA LEU A 76 -10.73 -4.88 9.19
C LEU A 76 -10.86 -4.05 10.46
N ARG A 77 -11.33 -4.64 11.56
CA ARG A 77 -11.43 -3.96 12.85
C ARG A 77 -10.05 -3.53 13.37
N ASN A 78 -9.07 -4.41 13.31
CA ASN A 78 -7.69 -4.11 13.72
C ASN A 78 -7.08 -2.99 12.85
N LYS A 79 -7.35 -3.02 11.53
CA LYS A 79 -6.90 -1.96 10.61
C LYS A 79 -7.58 -0.61 10.93
N ALA A 80 -8.86 -0.63 11.23
CA ALA A 80 -9.59 0.58 11.62
C ALA A 80 -9.03 1.19 12.91
N GLN A 81 -8.73 0.37 13.91
CA GLN A 81 -8.09 0.83 15.16
C GLN A 81 -6.71 1.45 14.90
N ALA A 82 -5.86 0.79 14.11
CA ALA A 82 -4.55 1.32 13.74
C ALA A 82 -4.64 2.67 13.02
N LEU A 83 -5.58 2.83 12.09
CA LEU A 83 -5.84 4.10 11.39
C LEU A 83 -6.33 5.18 12.35
N GLN A 84 -7.19 4.83 13.31
CA GLN A 84 -7.66 5.76 14.32
C GLN A 84 -6.52 6.28 15.21
N GLU A 85 -5.60 5.39 15.61
CA GLU A 85 -4.40 5.78 16.37
C GLU A 85 -3.49 6.70 15.58
N GLN A 86 -3.27 6.39 14.28
CA GLN A 86 -2.47 7.26 13.40
C GLN A 86 -3.11 8.64 13.25
N THR A 87 -4.42 8.70 13.08
CA THR A 87 -5.18 9.97 12.97
C THR A 87 -5.04 10.79 14.25
N ASN A 88 -5.13 10.16 15.41
CA ASN A 88 -4.93 10.83 16.69
C ASN A 88 -3.51 11.39 16.86
N LYS A 89 -2.48 10.60 16.50
CA LYS A 89 -1.08 11.06 16.51
C LYS A 89 -0.85 12.25 15.59
N LEU A 90 -1.38 12.19 14.37
CA LEU A 90 -1.32 13.31 13.42
C LEU A 90 -2.05 14.55 13.96
N GLY A 91 -3.20 14.37 14.59
CA GLY A 91 -3.94 15.47 15.23
C GLY A 91 -3.13 16.19 16.31
N ILE A 92 -2.39 15.44 17.14
CA ILE A 92 -1.49 15.99 18.14
C ILE A 92 -0.33 16.76 17.48
N GLN A 93 0.29 16.20 16.47
CA GLN A 93 1.38 16.86 15.74
C GLN A 93 0.94 18.15 15.06
N VAL A 94 -0.25 18.17 14.44
CA VAL A 94 -0.83 19.39 13.84
C VAL A 94 -1.07 20.46 14.88
N LYS A 95 -1.61 20.11 16.07
CA LYS A 95 -1.79 21.08 17.16
C LYS A 95 -0.47 21.63 17.64
N SER A 96 0.53 20.78 17.88
CA SER A 96 1.87 21.19 18.28
C SER A 96 2.51 22.14 17.26
N ASN A 97 2.45 21.80 15.98
CA ASN A 97 2.96 22.65 14.91
C ASN A 97 2.23 24.00 14.81
N ARG A 98 0.91 24.04 15.03
CA ARG A 98 0.16 25.30 15.09
C ARG A 98 0.60 26.16 16.26
N GLN A 99 0.83 25.57 17.43
CA GLN A 99 1.32 26.30 18.61
C GLN A 99 2.73 26.86 18.38
N LEU A 100 3.64 26.05 17.80
CA LEU A 100 4.98 26.50 17.43
C LEU A 100 4.94 27.65 16.45
N ARG A 101 4.13 27.58 15.40
CA ARG A 101 3.95 28.67 14.44
C ARG A 101 3.33 29.93 15.07
N ALA A 102 2.39 29.76 15.99
CA ALA A 102 1.82 30.89 16.72
C ALA A 102 2.83 31.58 17.62
N SER A 103 3.64 30.81 18.37
CA SER A 103 4.71 31.36 19.20
C SER A 103 5.81 32.02 18.37
N GLN A 104 6.20 31.43 17.23
CA GLN A 104 7.14 32.05 16.30
C GLN A 104 6.61 33.39 15.73
N ARG A 105 5.32 33.48 15.39
CA ARG A 105 4.69 34.72 14.95
C ARG A 105 4.63 35.77 16.06
N ALA A 106 4.36 35.37 17.28
CA ALA A 106 4.35 36.28 18.44
C ALA A 106 5.76 36.85 18.69
N VAL A 107 6.80 36.02 18.64
CA VAL A 107 8.19 36.44 18.76
C VAL A 107 8.61 37.33 17.57
N ALA A 108 8.10 37.07 16.37
CA ALA A 108 8.38 37.90 15.20
C ALA A 108 7.65 39.27 15.22
N ALA A 109 6.58 39.39 15.99
CA ALA A 109 5.78 40.63 16.13
C ALA A 109 6.35 41.61 17.15
N GLU A 110 7.32 41.20 18.00
CA GLU A 110 7.99 42.14 18.89
C GLU A 110 8.90 43.09 18.13
N PRO A 111 8.86 44.42 18.42
CA PRO A 111 9.75 45.39 17.79
C PRO A 111 11.19 45.05 18.13
N ARG A 112 11.97 44.65 17.11
CA ARG A 112 13.37 44.24 17.29
C ARG A 112 14.30 45.45 17.15
N PRO A 113 15.46 45.43 17.81
CA PRO A 113 16.44 46.51 17.71
C PRO A 113 16.90 46.74 16.26
N PRO A 114 17.26 47.96 15.87
CA PRO A 114 17.75 48.28 14.51
C PRO A 114 18.92 47.42 14.05
N GLU A 115 19.80 47.00 14.99
CA GLU A 115 20.94 46.10 14.73
C GLU A 115 20.49 44.72 14.23
N TYR A 116 19.37 44.26 14.71
CA TYR A 116 18.76 42.99 14.22
C TYR A 116 18.44 43.05 12.73
N TYR A 117 17.82 44.17 12.28
CA TYR A 117 17.50 44.34 10.87
C TYR A 117 18.76 44.50 10.00
N LYS A 118 19.79 45.20 10.50
CA LYS A 118 21.09 45.30 9.79
C LYS A 118 21.70 43.90 9.57
N GLU A 119 21.73 43.07 10.62
CA GLU A 119 22.27 41.72 10.52
C GLU A 119 21.40 40.83 9.60
N LEU A 120 20.08 40.95 9.68
CA LEU A 120 19.18 40.23 8.79
C LEU A 120 19.42 40.59 7.32
N PHE A 121 19.55 41.88 6.98
CA PHE A 121 19.85 42.31 5.64
C PHE A 121 21.26 41.90 5.17
N ARG A 122 22.24 41.89 6.06
CA ARG A 122 23.58 41.40 5.76
C ARG A 122 23.56 39.92 5.40
N ILE A 123 22.86 39.11 6.18
CA ILE A 123 22.67 37.68 5.94
C ILE A 123 21.88 37.46 4.64
N ALA A 124 20.81 38.19 4.43
CA ALA A 124 19.98 38.10 3.23
C ALA A 124 20.76 38.43 1.94
N GLY A 125 21.78 39.29 2.02
CA GLY A 125 22.68 39.61 0.89
C GLY A 125 23.77 38.56 0.69
N ALA A 126 24.33 38.02 1.76
CA ALA A 126 25.45 37.06 1.69
C ALA A 126 24.99 35.67 1.18
N LYS A 127 23.83 35.20 1.63
CA LYS A 127 23.33 33.86 1.29
C LYS A 127 23.13 33.60 -0.21
N PRO A 128 22.49 34.49 -0.99
CA PRO A 128 22.35 34.33 -2.44
C PRO A 128 23.71 34.32 -3.14
N THR A 129 24.69 35.11 -2.64
CA THR A 129 26.04 35.16 -3.17
C THR A 129 26.74 33.81 -3.00
N ASP A 130 26.68 33.22 -1.80
CA ASP A 130 27.23 31.88 -1.54
C ASP A 130 26.55 30.82 -2.45
N GLY A 131 25.22 30.87 -2.58
CA GLY A 131 24.49 30.00 -3.47
C GLY A 131 24.94 30.13 -4.93
N ARG A 132 25.13 31.36 -5.41
CA ARG A 132 25.65 31.63 -6.76
C ARG A 132 27.04 31.09 -6.95
N ASN A 133 27.98 31.42 -6.03
CA ASN A 133 29.36 30.98 -6.12
C ASN A 133 29.43 29.45 -6.18
N LEU A 134 28.66 28.77 -5.33
CA LEU A 134 28.60 27.31 -5.31
C LEU A 134 27.97 26.73 -6.58
N SER A 135 26.87 27.31 -7.07
CA SER A 135 26.23 26.85 -8.33
C SER A 135 27.17 27.06 -9.54
N THR A 136 27.91 28.17 -9.55
CA THR A 136 28.90 28.42 -10.60
C THR A 136 30.02 27.40 -10.53
N ALA A 137 30.57 27.12 -9.34
CA ALA A 137 31.60 26.10 -9.14
C ALA A 137 31.11 24.71 -9.60
N PHE A 138 29.86 24.38 -9.31
CA PHE A 138 29.21 23.13 -9.79
C PHE A 138 29.14 23.08 -11.31
N LEU A 139 28.75 24.18 -11.96
CA LEU A 139 28.69 24.24 -13.40
C LEU A 139 30.09 24.11 -14.04
N MET A 140 31.10 24.80 -13.49
CA MET A 140 32.50 24.70 -13.95
C MET A 140 33.00 23.27 -13.84
N TYR A 141 32.84 22.64 -12.67
CA TYR A 141 33.18 21.24 -12.48
C TYR A 141 32.46 20.33 -13.50
N THR A 142 31.17 20.54 -13.71
CA THR A 142 30.34 19.72 -14.61
C THR A 142 30.85 19.82 -16.07
N LEU A 143 31.25 21.01 -16.50
CA LEU A 143 31.82 21.21 -17.86
C LEU A 143 33.14 20.49 -18.03
N ASP A 144 34.00 20.47 -17.00
CA ASP A 144 35.31 19.81 -17.02
C ASP A 144 35.18 18.26 -16.87
N HIS A 145 34.05 17.76 -16.37
CA HIS A 145 33.81 16.34 -16.04
C HIS A 145 32.72 15.69 -16.92
N GLN A 146 32.75 15.93 -18.24
CA GLN A 146 31.85 15.31 -19.21
C GLN A 146 30.35 15.49 -18.89
N GLY A 147 29.98 16.62 -18.33
CA GLY A 147 28.61 16.95 -18.01
C GLY A 147 28.09 16.33 -16.72
N ARG A 148 28.90 15.65 -15.91
CA ARG A 148 28.48 15.06 -14.64
C ARG A 148 28.54 16.05 -13.51
N PHE A 149 27.47 16.18 -12.74
CA PHE A 149 27.45 16.99 -11.54
C PHE A 149 28.27 16.33 -10.42
N PRO A 150 28.91 17.17 -9.54
CA PRO A 150 29.68 16.64 -8.41
C PRO A 150 28.78 15.88 -7.45
N SER A 151 29.30 14.81 -6.86
CA SER A 151 28.62 14.00 -5.84
C SER A 151 28.91 14.47 -4.41
N SER A 152 29.93 15.26 -4.22
CA SER A 152 30.29 15.88 -2.93
C SER A 152 30.80 17.29 -3.12
N LEU A 153 30.71 18.12 -2.07
CA LEU A 153 31.22 19.49 -2.09
C LEU A 153 32.76 19.55 -2.18
N ASP A 154 33.45 18.51 -1.74
CA ASP A 154 34.90 18.43 -1.80
C ASP A 154 35.43 18.37 -3.24
N GLN A 155 34.63 17.84 -4.15
CA GLN A 155 35.00 17.76 -5.57
C GLN A 155 35.09 19.13 -6.26
N VAL A 156 34.45 20.15 -5.74
CA VAL A 156 34.44 21.52 -6.28
C VAL A 156 35.35 22.45 -5.49
N ALA A 157 36.22 21.90 -4.64
CA ALA A 157 37.11 22.70 -3.80
C ALA A 157 38.07 23.61 -4.62
N LYS A 158 38.52 23.14 -5.80
CA LYS A 158 39.39 23.90 -6.71
C LYS A 158 38.62 25.12 -7.26
N GLU A 159 37.43 24.97 -7.74
CA GLU A 159 36.58 26.02 -8.31
C GLU A 159 36.17 27.02 -7.22
N LEU A 160 35.95 26.56 -6.00
CA LEU A 160 35.62 27.38 -4.83
C LEU A 160 36.84 28.21 -4.32
N ALA A 161 38.04 27.84 -4.66
CA ALA A 161 39.21 28.66 -4.33
C ALA A 161 39.15 30.04 -5.01
N GLU A 162 38.56 30.14 -6.20
CA GLU A 162 38.33 31.37 -6.92
C GLU A 162 37.00 32.05 -6.57
N LEU A 163 36.04 31.29 -6.01
CA LEU A 163 34.68 31.72 -5.67
C LEU A 163 34.41 31.48 -4.18
N PRO A 164 35.04 32.23 -3.26
CA PRO A 164 34.96 31.91 -1.85
C PRO A 164 33.54 32.04 -1.31
N LEU A 165 33.19 31.11 -0.42
CA LEU A 165 31.93 31.13 0.34
C LEU A 165 32.13 31.93 1.63
N SER A 166 31.12 32.64 2.07
CA SER A 166 31.13 33.36 3.36
C SER A 166 31.25 32.42 4.57
N GLY A 167 31.01 31.11 4.36
CA GLY A 167 31.10 30.09 5.39
C GLY A 167 29.87 30.03 6.31
N THR A 168 28.89 30.91 6.13
CA THR A 168 27.68 30.98 6.98
C THR A 168 26.63 29.98 6.57
N ASN A 169 26.75 29.37 5.38
CA ASN A 169 25.72 28.53 4.79
C ASN A 169 26.17 27.08 4.67
N LYS A 170 25.31 26.15 5.07
CA LYS A 170 25.49 24.73 4.83
C LYS A 170 24.59 24.33 3.69
N PHE A 171 25.17 23.95 2.57
CA PHE A 171 24.44 23.44 1.41
C PHE A 171 24.44 21.92 1.37
N GLU A 172 23.50 21.36 0.67
CA GLU A 172 23.45 19.94 0.29
C GLU A 172 23.20 19.82 -1.21
N ILE A 173 23.73 18.75 -1.77
CA ILE A 173 23.52 18.40 -3.16
C ILE A 173 22.19 17.64 -3.24
N ILE A 174 21.32 18.06 -4.14
CA ILE A 174 19.99 17.44 -4.34
C ILE A 174 19.83 16.82 -5.72
N TYR A 175 20.80 17.05 -6.62
CA TYR A 175 20.83 16.41 -7.94
C TYR A 175 22.22 15.82 -8.19
N HIS A 176 22.27 14.52 -8.52
CA HIS A 176 23.51 13.75 -8.72
C HIS A 176 23.68 13.20 -10.15
N GLY A 177 22.89 13.69 -11.09
CA GLY A 177 22.90 13.22 -12.48
C GLY A 177 23.90 13.95 -13.37
N SER A 178 23.57 14.06 -14.66
CA SER A 178 24.38 14.71 -15.69
C SER A 178 23.58 15.73 -16.50
N LEU A 179 24.29 16.62 -17.24
CA LEU A 179 23.65 17.53 -18.20
C LEU A 179 22.91 16.79 -19.32
N ASP A 180 23.35 15.57 -19.64
CA ASP A 180 22.69 14.76 -20.67
C ASP A 180 21.32 14.26 -20.23
N GLU A 181 21.17 13.95 -18.95
CA GLU A 181 19.88 13.60 -18.35
C GLU A 181 18.91 14.78 -18.29
N LEU A 182 19.42 16.01 -18.36
CA LEU A 182 18.63 17.23 -18.40
C LEU A 182 18.29 17.70 -19.82
N LYS A 183 18.57 16.89 -20.86
CA LYS A 183 18.19 17.25 -22.24
C LYS A 183 16.68 17.45 -22.36
N GLY A 184 16.30 18.62 -22.88
CA GLY A 184 14.89 19.03 -23.03
C GLY A 184 14.27 19.70 -21.81
N ILE A 185 14.99 19.77 -20.69
CA ILE A 185 14.56 20.48 -19.48
C ILE A 185 15.37 21.78 -19.38
N PRO A 186 14.75 22.94 -19.17
CA PRO A 186 15.49 24.18 -18.97
C PRO A 186 16.39 24.08 -17.73
N ARG A 187 17.70 24.27 -17.88
CA ARG A 187 18.66 24.14 -16.76
C ARG A 187 18.36 25.12 -15.62
N GLY A 188 17.74 26.25 -15.90
CA GLY A 188 17.30 27.22 -14.89
C GLY A 188 16.09 26.76 -14.08
N SER A 189 15.40 25.68 -14.47
CA SER A 189 14.29 25.11 -13.70
C SER A 189 14.69 23.89 -12.89
N VAL A 190 15.98 23.50 -12.87
CA VAL A 190 16.46 22.34 -12.12
C VAL A 190 17.36 22.77 -10.98
N ALA A 191 16.95 22.53 -9.76
CA ALA A 191 17.76 22.78 -8.58
C ALA A 191 18.76 21.64 -8.37
N VAL A 192 20.06 21.97 -8.22
CA VAL A 192 21.16 21.01 -8.02
C VAL A 192 21.70 21.02 -6.61
N ILE A 193 21.61 22.15 -5.93
CA ILE A 193 21.96 22.32 -4.52
C ILE A 193 20.87 23.10 -3.80
N ARG A 194 20.75 22.87 -2.51
CA ARG A 194 19.91 23.69 -1.64
C ARG A 194 20.58 23.96 -0.30
N GLU A 195 20.21 25.08 0.30
CA GLU A 195 20.60 25.38 1.66
C GLU A 195 19.89 24.41 2.64
N ARG A 196 20.64 23.79 3.57
CA ARG A 196 20.08 22.78 4.49
C ARG A 196 19.04 23.35 5.44
N GLN A 197 19.32 24.54 5.98
CA GLN A 197 18.46 25.17 6.98
C GLN A 197 17.82 26.42 6.41
N PRO A 198 16.47 26.49 6.36
CA PRO A 198 15.79 27.72 6.00
C PRO A 198 16.07 28.81 7.07
N TRP A 199 15.93 30.04 6.67
CA TRP A 199 16.08 31.20 7.52
C TRP A 199 14.87 32.13 7.40
N ILE A 200 14.76 33.11 8.30
CA ILE A 200 13.66 34.08 8.23
C ILE A 200 14.11 35.25 7.36
N ALA A 201 13.42 35.46 6.25
CA ALA A 201 13.64 36.61 5.36
C ALA A 201 13.17 37.93 6.03
N PRO A 202 13.57 39.09 5.50
CA PRO A 202 13.03 40.38 5.94
C PRO A 202 11.53 40.50 5.86
N SER A 203 10.87 39.77 4.96
CA SER A 203 9.42 39.63 4.84
C SER A 203 8.74 38.91 6.01
N GLY A 204 9.52 38.23 6.86
CA GLY A 204 9.03 37.38 7.96
C GLY A 204 8.70 35.95 7.52
N LYS A 205 8.83 35.61 6.24
CA LYS A 205 8.63 34.27 5.72
C LYS A 205 9.90 33.41 5.87
N GLN A 206 9.72 32.09 5.81
CA GLN A 206 10.86 31.20 5.64
C GLN A 206 11.46 31.37 4.25
N ALA A 207 12.77 31.46 4.17
CA ALA A 207 13.52 31.56 2.94
C ALA A 207 14.59 30.48 2.87
N ARG A 208 14.91 30.04 1.66
CA ARG A 208 15.97 29.06 1.38
C ARG A 208 16.63 29.40 0.05
N VAL A 209 17.93 29.24 -0.02
CA VAL A 209 18.68 29.40 -1.25
C VAL A 209 18.77 28.07 -1.99
N TYR A 210 18.47 28.12 -3.28
CA TYR A 210 18.66 27.02 -4.23
C TYR A 210 19.67 27.42 -5.30
N GLY A 211 20.56 26.53 -5.65
CA GLY A 211 21.43 26.70 -6.81
C GLY A 211 20.94 25.84 -7.96
N MET A 212 20.87 26.47 -9.13
CA MET A 212 20.29 25.89 -10.32
C MET A 212 21.37 25.29 -11.24
N ALA A 213 20.99 24.33 -12.08
CA ALA A 213 21.88 23.66 -13.02
C ALA A 213 22.52 24.60 -14.08
N ASN A 214 22.06 25.82 -14.23
CA ASN A 214 22.63 26.87 -15.09
C ASN A 214 23.67 27.76 -14.37
N GLY A 215 24.01 27.48 -13.10
CA GLY A 215 24.97 28.27 -12.32
C GLY A 215 24.38 29.50 -11.62
N VAL A 216 23.07 29.71 -11.70
CA VAL A 216 22.35 30.80 -11.00
C VAL A 216 21.87 30.30 -9.64
N SER A 217 21.68 31.22 -8.69
CA SER A 217 20.99 30.92 -7.44
C SER A 217 19.67 31.68 -7.31
N GLU A 218 18.70 31.09 -6.68
CA GLU A 218 17.40 31.65 -6.37
C GLU A 218 17.13 31.61 -4.87
N VAL A 219 16.50 32.64 -4.35
CA VAL A 219 15.98 32.70 -2.98
C VAL A 219 14.49 32.48 -3.04
N ILE A 220 14.05 31.39 -2.49
CA ILE A 220 12.63 31.06 -2.47
C ILE A 220 12.09 31.33 -1.07
N GLU A 221 11.02 32.14 -1.00
CA GLU A 221 10.27 32.36 0.22
C GLU A 221 9.01 31.51 0.21
N SER A 222 8.72 30.81 1.31
CA SER A 222 7.62 29.86 1.36
C SER A 222 6.95 29.85 2.74
N ASP A 223 5.65 29.56 2.71
CA ASP A 223 4.81 29.30 3.88
C ASP A 223 4.52 27.78 4.07
N ASP A 224 4.90 26.93 3.09
CA ASP A 224 4.58 25.50 3.01
C ASP A 224 5.78 24.55 3.11
N ASP A 225 6.89 25.00 3.71
CA ASP A 225 8.16 24.26 3.76
C ASP A 225 8.74 23.94 2.38
N PHE A 226 8.53 24.80 1.39
CA PHE A 226 9.07 24.73 0.02
C PHE A 226 8.54 23.56 -0.82
N LYS A 227 7.57 22.81 -0.35
CA LYS A 227 7.09 21.57 -0.99
C LYS A 227 6.56 21.79 -2.40
N ALA A 228 5.75 22.85 -2.60
CA ALA A 228 5.20 23.15 -3.90
C ALA A 228 6.29 23.48 -4.90
N TRP A 229 7.25 24.33 -4.50
CA TRP A 229 8.36 24.73 -5.36
C TRP A 229 9.32 23.55 -5.65
N GLU A 230 9.68 22.77 -4.61
CA GLU A 230 10.56 21.61 -4.77
C GLU A 230 9.95 20.52 -5.66
N ALA A 231 8.63 20.33 -5.64
CA ALA A 231 7.95 19.39 -6.51
C ALA A 231 8.11 19.71 -8.02
N GLU A 232 8.32 20.99 -8.35
CA GLU A 232 8.50 21.44 -9.73
C GLU A 232 9.98 21.52 -10.16
N HIS A 233 10.91 21.72 -9.21
CA HIS A 233 12.29 22.08 -9.50
C HIS A 233 13.32 21.02 -9.04
N VAL A 234 12.92 20.07 -8.19
CA VAL A 234 13.79 18.99 -7.71
C VAL A 234 13.50 17.71 -8.47
N ILE A 235 14.40 17.30 -9.33
CA ILE A 235 14.30 16.06 -10.09
C ILE A 235 14.96 14.94 -9.28
N SER A 236 14.22 13.90 -8.98
CA SER A 236 14.78 12.68 -8.38
C SER A 236 15.68 11.99 -9.40
N SER A 237 16.99 12.18 -9.28
CA SER A 237 17.95 11.37 -10.03
C SER A 237 17.84 9.92 -9.51
N THR A 238 17.56 8.99 -10.41
CA THR A 238 17.67 7.56 -10.08
C THR A 238 19.15 7.28 -9.79
N PRO A 239 19.52 6.76 -8.61
CA PRO A 239 20.92 6.47 -8.32
C PRO A 239 21.39 5.44 -9.35
N VAL A 240 22.37 5.83 -10.18
CA VAL A 240 23.08 4.87 -11.06
C VAL A 240 23.76 3.89 -10.13
N ARG A 241 23.27 2.64 -10.10
CA ARG A 241 23.96 1.53 -9.45
C ARG A 241 25.31 1.36 -10.14
N GLN A 242 26.36 1.70 -9.42
CA GLN A 242 27.72 1.32 -9.76
C GLN A 242 27.92 -0.18 -9.51
#